data_8838a8c67b366b2e8387f182f3cbc467
#
_entry.id   8838a8c67b366b2e8387f182f3cbc467
#
_cell.length_a   1.000
_cell.length_b   1.000
_cell.length_c   1.000
_cell.angle_alpha   90.00
_cell.angle_beta   90.00
_cell.angle_gamma   90.00
#
_symmetry.space_group_name_H-M   'P 1'
#
loop_
_entity.id
_entity.type
_entity.pdbx_description
1 polymer ?
#
loop_
_entity_poly.entity_id
_entity_poly.type
_entity_poly.pdbx_seq_one_letter_code
_entity_poly.pdbx_strand_id
1 'polypeptide(L)'
;MQGISNQIRENITIDELYRYRIECGELQCHRLNAPGGMAGELIIKVPNNEKALSIEEVFISRKFRNTGLGSRLLSFAEKTACTLGFRSVELRPFSTDPLVSDIKLQEWYMKRGYLTDGGKMSKKINKQNFEVTS
;
A
#
# COMPACT_ATOMS: atom_id res chain seq x y z
N MET A 1 19.64 12.32 -11.82
CA MET A 1 19.02 13.06 -10.73
C MET A 1 18.32 12.11 -9.77
N GLN A 2 18.46 12.32 -8.53
CA GLN A 2 17.79 11.52 -7.52
C GLN A 2 16.43 12.12 -7.27
N GLY A 3 15.37 11.32 -7.27
CA GLY A 3 14.00 11.77 -7.18
C GLY A 3 13.76 12.82 -6.11
N ILE A 4 13.41 12.40 -4.90
CA ILE A 4 13.12 13.30 -3.79
C ILE A 4 14.38 13.50 -2.95
N SER A 5 14.67 14.74 -2.57
CA SER A 5 15.80 15.02 -1.68
C SER A 5 15.60 14.37 -0.31
N ASN A 6 16.68 14.15 0.42
CA ASN A 6 16.61 13.57 1.76
C ASN A 6 15.73 14.41 2.69
N GLN A 7 15.78 15.74 2.55
CA GLN A 7 14.97 16.64 3.37
C GLN A 7 13.48 16.40 3.13
N ILE A 8 13.06 16.21 1.87
CA ILE A 8 11.67 15.92 1.55
C ILE A 8 11.27 14.57 2.13
N ARG A 9 12.13 13.57 2.02
CA ARG A 9 11.84 12.24 2.56
C ARG A 9 11.67 12.24 4.07
N GLU A 10 12.48 13.02 4.78
CA GLU A 10 12.38 13.14 6.23
C GLU A 10 11.08 13.79 6.68
N ASN A 11 10.51 14.65 5.83
CA ASN A 11 9.28 15.35 6.14
C ASN A 11 8.02 14.68 5.58
N ILE A 12 8.17 13.48 5.04
CA ILE A 12 7.03 12.71 4.53
C ILE A 12 6.42 11.92 5.69
N THR A 13 5.12 12.09 5.89
CA THR A 13 4.38 11.37 6.92
C THR A 13 3.26 10.57 6.30
N ILE A 14 2.87 9.50 6.99
CA ILE A 14 1.68 8.72 6.65
C ILE A 14 0.71 8.92 7.81
N ASP A 15 -0.42 9.57 7.55
CA ASP A 15 -1.39 9.92 8.57
C ASP A 15 -2.73 9.24 8.28
N GLU A 16 -3.36 8.71 9.32
CA GLU A 16 -4.69 8.15 9.17
C GLU A 16 -5.68 9.29 8.92
N LEU A 17 -6.36 9.23 7.78
CA LEU A 17 -7.33 10.26 7.40
C LEU A 17 -8.73 9.94 7.93
N TYR A 18 -9.14 8.67 7.81
CA TYR A 18 -10.40 8.21 8.37
C TYR A 18 -10.35 6.71 8.64
N ARG A 19 -11.25 6.29 9.52
CA ARG A 19 -11.46 4.91 9.87
C ARG A 19 -12.93 4.73 10.21
N TYR A 20 -13.60 3.79 9.59
CA TYR A 20 -14.98 3.53 9.94
C TYR A 20 -15.32 2.06 9.78
N ARG A 21 -16.31 1.64 10.56
CA ARG A 21 -16.76 0.27 10.57
C ARG A 21 -17.65 -0.02 9.36
N ILE A 22 -17.44 -1.17 8.75
CA ILE A 22 -18.28 -1.70 7.69
C ILE A 22 -18.80 -3.06 8.14
N GLU A 23 -19.73 -3.65 7.36
CA GLU A 23 -20.40 -4.89 7.77
C GLU A 23 -19.42 -6.01 8.13
N CYS A 24 -18.35 -6.20 7.34
CA CYS A 24 -17.44 -7.32 7.52
C CYS A 24 -16.08 -6.92 8.06
N GLY A 25 -15.96 -5.72 8.64
CA GLY A 25 -14.67 -5.27 9.16
C GLY A 25 -14.58 -3.78 9.31
N GLU A 26 -13.45 -3.23 8.90
CA GLU A 26 -13.14 -1.82 9.02
C GLU A 26 -12.47 -1.32 7.75
N LEU A 27 -12.80 -0.13 7.32
CA LEU A 27 -12.14 0.54 6.22
C LEU A 27 -11.28 1.66 6.78
N GLN A 28 -10.03 1.73 6.32
CA GLN A 28 -9.08 2.76 6.74
C GLN A 28 -8.49 3.44 5.52
N CYS A 29 -8.35 4.76 5.59
CA CYS A 29 -7.63 5.54 4.61
C CYS A 29 -6.44 6.21 5.28
N HIS A 30 -5.27 6.02 4.70
CA HIS A 30 -4.03 6.62 5.16
C HIS A 30 -3.50 7.53 4.06
N ARG A 31 -3.14 8.74 4.41
CA ARG A 31 -2.64 9.72 3.45
C ARG A 31 -1.15 9.93 3.62
N LEU A 32 -0.46 9.90 2.50
CA LEU A 32 0.95 10.21 2.42
C LEU A 32 1.08 11.70 2.16
N ASN A 33 1.62 12.43 3.12
CA ASN A 33 1.79 13.87 3.04
C ASN A 33 3.25 14.22 2.83
N ALA A 34 3.51 15.17 1.96
CA ALA A 34 4.83 15.69 1.67
C ALA A 34 4.79 17.21 1.71
N PRO A 35 5.96 17.87 1.81
CA PRO A 35 5.98 19.33 1.64
C PRO A 35 5.35 19.70 0.31
N GLY A 36 4.39 20.60 0.34
CA GLY A 36 3.67 21.01 -0.87
C GLY A 36 2.38 20.27 -1.14
N GLY A 37 1.99 19.31 -0.27
CA GLY A 37 0.68 18.72 -0.38
C GLY A 37 0.62 17.20 -0.26
N MET A 38 -0.50 16.66 -0.68
CA MET A 38 -0.77 15.24 -0.64
C MET A 38 0.01 14.52 -1.75
N ALA A 39 0.79 13.52 -1.36
CA ALA A 39 1.60 12.74 -2.29
C ALA A 39 0.94 11.43 -2.69
N GLY A 40 0.07 10.88 -1.85
CA GLY A 40 -0.61 9.63 -2.17
C GLY A 40 -1.59 9.22 -1.10
N GLU A 41 -2.31 8.13 -1.36
CA GLU A 41 -3.27 7.56 -0.42
C GLU A 41 -3.26 6.05 -0.50
N LEU A 42 -3.51 5.42 0.64
CA LEU A 42 -3.69 3.98 0.77
C LEU A 42 -5.04 3.74 1.41
N ILE A 43 -5.87 2.93 0.76
CA ILE A 43 -7.14 2.50 1.35
C ILE A 43 -7.05 1.00 1.57
N ILE A 44 -7.26 0.58 2.82
CA ILE A 44 -7.24 -0.82 3.19
C ILE A 44 -8.54 -1.22 3.86
N LYS A 45 -8.89 -2.47 3.67
CA LYS A 45 -10.00 -3.10 4.38
C LYS A 45 -9.43 -4.12 5.35
N VAL A 46 -9.77 -3.96 6.63
CA VAL A 46 -9.35 -4.83 7.71
C VAL A 46 -10.54 -5.73 8.06
N PRO A 47 -10.61 -6.95 7.51
CA PRO A 47 -11.77 -7.81 7.73
C PRO A 47 -11.74 -8.45 9.11
N ASN A 48 -12.94 -8.79 9.63
CA ASN A 48 -13.06 -9.38 10.97
C ASN A 48 -12.58 -10.83 11.04
N ASN A 49 -12.91 -11.63 10.01
CA ASN A 49 -12.73 -13.09 10.09
C ASN A 49 -12.00 -13.66 8.88
N GLU A 50 -11.10 -12.88 8.30
CA GLU A 50 -10.31 -13.31 7.15
C GLU A 50 -8.84 -13.45 7.53
N LYS A 51 -8.09 -14.16 6.70
CA LYS A 51 -6.65 -14.33 6.91
C LYS A 51 -5.82 -13.29 6.17
N ALA A 52 -6.46 -12.51 5.32
CA ALA A 52 -5.80 -11.53 4.48
C ALA A 52 -6.33 -10.13 4.74
N LEU A 53 -5.41 -9.18 4.85
CA LEU A 53 -5.75 -7.75 4.78
C LEU A 53 -5.90 -7.39 3.31
N SER A 54 -6.92 -6.61 2.97
CA SER A 54 -7.19 -6.25 1.59
C SER A 54 -6.77 -4.81 1.30
N ILE A 55 -5.95 -4.63 0.28
CA ILE A 55 -5.64 -3.30 -0.25
C ILE A 55 -6.71 -2.95 -1.28
N GLU A 56 -7.46 -1.90 -1.00
CA GLU A 56 -8.51 -1.43 -1.91
C GLU A 56 -7.95 -0.44 -2.93
N GLU A 57 -6.99 0.41 -2.52
CA GLU A 57 -6.39 1.37 -3.41
C GLU A 57 -5.00 1.79 -2.92
N VAL A 58 -4.07 1.92 -3.85
CA VAL A 58 -2.80 2.61 -3.66
C VAL A 58 -2.72 3.68 -4.74
N PHE A 59 -2.66 4.93 -4.32
CA PHE A 59 -2.60 6.06 -5.25
C PHE A 59 -1.38 6.92 -4.93
N ILE A 60 -0.63 7.30 -5.98
CA ILE A 60 0.46 8.27 -5.88
C ILE A 60 0.18 9.38 -6.89
N SER A 61 0.19 10.63 -6.43
CA SER A 61 0.00 11.76 -7.34
C SER A 61 1.16 11.84 -8.34
N ARG A 62 0.86 12.32 -9.54
CA ARG A 62 1.80 12.27 -10.67
C ARG A 62 3.17 12.87 -10.37
N LYS A 63 3.20 14.00 -9.69
CA LYS A 63 4.48 14.68 -9.43
C LYS A 63 5.37 13.92 -8.45
N PHE A 64 4.83 12.91 -7.77
CA PHE A 64 5.58 12.10 -6.81
C PHE A 64 5.84 10.68 -7.30
N ARG A 65 5.49 10.35 -8.55
CA ARG A 65 5.72 9.03 -9.11
C ARG A 65 7.19 8.78 -9.39
N ASN A 66 7.56 7.48 -9.39
CA ASN A 66 8.94 7.02 -9.59
C ASN A 66 9.90 7.54 -8.52
N THR A 67 9.38 7.78 -7.32
CA THR A 67 10.17 8.28 -6.19
C THR A 67 10.28 7.27 -5.05
N GLY A 68 9.69 6.07 -5.21
CA GLY A 68 9.68 5.05 -4.16
C GLY A 68 8.53 5.19 -3.17
N LEU A 69 7.66 6.18 -3.32
CA LEU A 69 6.58 6.42 -2.37
C LEU A 69 5.47 5.38 -2.47
N GLY A 70 5.22 4.83 -3.65
CA GLY A 70 4.29 3.71 -3.80
C GLY A 70 4.75 2.49 -3.02
N SER A 71 6.04 2.18 -3.08
CA SER A 71 6.61 1.08 -2.30
C SER A 71 6.51 1.35 -0.80
N ARG A 72 6.66 2.61 -0.40
CA ARG A 72 6.52 2.98 1.01
C ARG A 72 5.10 2.76 1.53
N LEU A 73 4.09 3.13 0.74
CA LEU A 73 2.69 2.86 1.09
C LEU A 73 2.40 1.36 1.15
N LEU A 74 2.93 0.60 0.19
CA LEU A 74 2.74 -0.84 0.17
C LEU A 74 3.40 -1.50 1.38
N SER A 75 4.60 -1.08 1.73
CA SER A 75 5.28 -1.57 2.95
C SER A 75 4.50 -1.25 4.20
N PHE A 76 3.89 -0.07 4.25
CA PHE A 76 3.04 0.32 5.37
C PHE A 76 1.85 -0.64 5.52
N ALA A 77 1.20 -0.98 4.40
CA ALA A 77 0.09 -1.94 4.41
C ALA A 77 0.54 -3.31 4.89
N GLU A 78 1.69 -3.79 4.42
CA GLU A 78 2.23 -5.08 4.80
C GLU A 78 2.61 -5.11 6.28
N LYS A 79 3.21 -4.05 6.78
CA LYS A 79 3.56 -3.95 8.19
C LYS A 79 2.30 -3.90 9.06
N THR A 80 1.27 -3.19 8.62
CA THR A 80 -0.02 -3.15 9.31
C THR A 80 -0.63 -4.53 9.37
N ALA A 81 -0.62 -5.26 8.25
CA ALA A 81 -1.11 -6.64 8.21
C ALA A 81 -0.38 -7.52 9.21
N CYS A 82 0.95 -7.41 9.24
CA CYS A 82 1.77 -8.17 10.17
C CYS A 82 1.43 -7.84 11.62
N THR A 83 1.33 -6.57 11.94
CA THR A 83 1.02 -6.10 13.30
C THR A 83 -0.35 -6.59 13.76
N LEU A 84 -1.32 -6.63 12.87
CA LEU A 84 -2.68 -7.06 13.19
C LEU A 84 -2.86 -8.58 13.14
N GLY A 85 -1.82 -9.32 12.77
CA GLY A 85 -1.86 -10.78 12.78
C GLY A 85 -2.39 -11.42 11.51
N PHE A 86 -2.51 -10.69 10.43
CA PHE A 86 -2.89 -11.25 9.14
C PHE A 86 -1.75 -12.06 8.54
N ARG A 87 -2.10 -13.10 7.80
CA ARG A 87 -1.12 -14.00 7.17
C ARG A 87 -0.71 -13.54 5.79
N SER A 88 -1.53 -12.71 5.16
CA SER A 88 -1.27 -12.26 3.81
C SER A 88 -1.92 -10.90 3.55
N VAL A 89 -1.49 -10.29 2.47
CA VAL A 89 -2.11 -9.08 1.91
C VAL A 89 -2.60 -9.43 0.52
N GLU A 90 -3.82 -9.03 0.19
CA GLU A 90 -4.37 -9.27 -1.13
C GLU A 90 -4.92 -8.00 -1.75
N LEU A 91 -5.01 -8.00 -3.07
CA LEU A 91 -5.52 -6.85 -3.83
C LEU A 91 -5.99 -7.30 -5.21
N ARG A 92 -6.78 -6.45 -5.86
CA ARG A 92 -7.15 -6.61 -7.25
C ARG A 92 -6.49 -5.48 -8.04
N PRO A 93 -5.49 -5.77 -8.88
CA PRO A 93 -4.77 -4.72 -9.59
C PRO A 93 -5.61 -4.21 -10.76
N PHE A 94 -6.03 -2.96 -10.66
CA PHE A 94 -6.60 -2.24 -11.80
C PHE A 94 -6.17 -0.78 -11.70
N SER A 95 -5.89 -0.20 -12.86
CA SER A 95 -5.42 1.17 -12.91
C SER A 95 -6.58 2.14 -13.15
N THR A 96 -6.61 3.22 -12.37
CA THR A 96 -7.53 4.33 -12.60
C THR A 96 -6.87 5.42 -13.44
N ASP A 97 -5.57 5.26 -13.75
CA ASP A 97 -4.82 6.22 -14.56
C ASP A 97 -4.72 5.71 -15.99
N PRO A 98 -5.25 6.45 -16.98
CA PRO A 98 -5.20 5.99 -18.38
C PRO A 98 -3.78 5.87 -18.94
N LEU A 99 -2.78 6.44 -18.27
CA LEU A 99 -1.39 6.32 -18.70
C LEU A 99 -0.70 5.07 -18.17
N VAL A 100 -1.35 4.32 -17.29
CA VAL A 100 -0.80 3.11 -16.69
C VAL A 100 -1.71 1.93 -17.03
N SER A 101 -1.18 0.94 -17.76
CA SER A 101 -1.97 -0.24 -18.08
C SER A 101 -2.10 -1.16 -16.87
N ASP A 102 -3.15 -1.99 -16.86
CA ASP A 102 -3.32 -2.99 -15.80
C ASP A 102 -2.16 -3.98 -15.79
N ILE A 103 -1.59 -4.31 -16.95
CA ILE A 103 -0.45 -5.21 -17.03
C ILE A 103 0.78 -4.63 -16.36
N LYS A 104 1.06 -3.34 -16.61
CA LYS A 104 2.19 -2.67 -15.96
C LYS A 104 2.01 -2.60 -14.45
N LEU A 105 0.80 -2.37 -14.00
CA LEU A 105 0.48 -2.35 -12.58
C LEU A 105 0.70 -3.72 -11.95
N GLN A 106 0.26 -4.80 -12.62
CA GLN A 106 0.51 -6.16 -12.16
C GLN A 106 2.00 -6.44 -12.03
N GLU A 107 2.79 -6.04 -13.05
CA GLU A 107 4.24 -6.22 -13.02
C GLU A 107 4.88 -5.49 -11.84
N TRP A 108 4.39 -4.30 -11.54
CA TRP A 108 4.87 -3.52 -10.40
C TRP A 108 4.67 -4.28 -9.09
N TYR A 109 3.48 -4.88 -8.91
CA TYR A 109 3.20 -5.70 -7.72
C TYR A 109 4.01 -6.99 -7.71
N MET A 110 4.17 -7.65 -8.87
CA MET A 110 4.93 -8.90 -8.96
C MET A 110 6.38 -8.70 -8.54
N LYS A 111 6.99 -7.59 -8.92
CA LYS A 111 8.35 -7.25 -8.50
C LYS A 111 8.47 -7.09 -6.98
N ARG A 112 7.36 -6.86 -6.30
CA ARG A 112 7.32 -6.68 -4.86
C ARG A 112 6.82 -7.92 -4.11
N GLY A 113 6.76 -9.05 -4.82
CA GLY A 113 6.48 -10.34 -4.21
C GLY A 113 5.03 -10.80 -4.27
N TYR A 114 4.18 -10.09 -4.99
CA TYR A 114 2.79 -10.48 -5.16
C TYR A 114 2.64 -11.48 -6.29
N LEU A 115 1.80 -12.49 -6.07
CA LEU A 115 1.52 -13.55 -7.03
C LEU A 115 0.07 -13.47 -7.47
N THR A 116 -0.17 -13.65 -8.77
CA THR A 116 -1.53 -13.67 -9.32
C THR A 116 -2.27 -14.94 -8.93
N ASP A 117 -3.55 -14.76 -8.62
CA ASP A 117 -4.43 -15.88 -8.27
C ASP A 117 -5.85 -15.49 -8.68
N GLY A 118 -6.25 -15.89 -9.89
CA GLY A 118 -7.63 -15.71 -10.35
C GLY A 118 -8.14 -14.29 -10.35
N GLY A 119 -7.41 -13.34 -10.91
CA GLY A 119 -7.82 -11.95 -10.99
C GLY A 119 -7.48 -11.11 -9.77
N LYS A 120 -6.93 -11.72 -8.74
CA LYS A 120 -6.40 -11.00 -7.60
C LYS A 120 -4.93 -11.36 -7.41
N MET A 121 -4.23 -10.58 -6.63
CA MET A 121 -2.85 -10.83 -6.28
C MET A 121 -2.72 -10.91 -4.77
N SER A 122 -1.78 -11.72 -4.30
CA SER A 122 -1.56 -11.86 -2.87
C SER A 122 -0.09 -12.06 -2.56
N LYS A 123 0.28 -11.67 -1.34
CA LYS A 123 1.63 -11.85 -0.82
C LYS A 123 1.52 -12.36 0.61
N LYS A 124 2.23 -13.44 0.90
CA LYS A 124 2.30 -13.95 2.27
C LYS A 124 3.14 -13.01 3.12
N ILE A 125 2.67 -12.74 4.33
CA ILE A 125 3.37 -11.87 5.27
C ILE A 125 4.13 -12.76 6.24
N ASN A 126 5.44 -12.53 6.28
CA ASN A 126 6.32 -13.24 7.19
C ASN A 126 6.69 -12.30 8.35
N LYS A 127 6.25 -12.64 9.54
CA LYS A 127 6.51 -11.83 10.73
C LYS A 127 8.00 -11.56 10.93
N GLN A 128 8.85 -12.53 10.61
CA GLN A 128 10.29 -12.38 10.77
C GLN A 128 10.88 -11.25 9.91
N ASN A 129 10.26 -10.95 8.77
CA ASN A 129 10.74 -9.89 7.90
C ASN A 129 10.62 -8.50 8.55
N PHE A 130 9.78 -8.36 9.56
CA PHE A 130 9.53 -7.10 10.23
C PHE A 130 10.17 -7.03 11.61
N GLU A 131 10.40 -8.16 12.27
CA GLU A 131 11.01 -8.20 13.59
C GLU A 131 12.48 -7.82 13.56
N VAL A 132 13.17 -8.12 12.48
CA VAL A 132 14.61 -7.86 12.33
C VAL A 132 14.91 -6.36 12.35
N THR A 133 13.96 -5.54 11.97
CA THR A 133 14.14 -4.09 11.86
C THR A 133 13.72 -3.32 13.10
N SER A 134 13.17 -3.98 14.06
CA SER A 134 12.70 -3.32 15.28
C SER A 134 13.77 -3.08 16.31
#